data_c632dcfd4c1fa92508525a5c05cfe8e0
#
_entry.id   c632dcfd4c1fa92508525a5c05cfe8e0
#
_cell.length_a   1.000
_cell.length_b   1.000
_cell.length_c   1.000
_cell.angle_alpha   90.00
_cell.angle_beta   90.00
_cell.angle_gamma   90.00
#
_symmetry.space_group_name_H-M   'P 1'
#
loop_
_entity.id
_entity.type
_entity.pdbx_description
1 polymer ?
#
loop_
_entity_poly.entity_id
_entity_poly.type
_entity_poly.pdbx_seq_one_letter_code
_entity_poly.pdbx_strand_id
1 'polypeptide(L)'
;DLFAALEPLHGLEGRYESELAVAARLHSVAQCLGFYGEHASSAFFVLNALNYGFSHAQKCLVAAIIAQNGKKSSSEFERFKNLLPSEDVVRWLSFILALAKNLDANCAHKKLEFEFINHTLQIYGAKELFMAKENIKKMTKPDTFAICFA
;
A
#
# COMPACT_ATOMS: atom_id res chain seq x y z
N ASP A 1 5.80 11.24 0.60
CA ASP A 1 6.95 10.89 -0.23
C ASP A 1 6.60 9.93 -1.39
N LEU A 2 6.43 8.62 -1.17
CA LEU A 2 6.11 7.66 -2.26
C LEU A 2 4.75 7.96 -2.92
N PHE A 3 3.72 8.28 -2.14
CA PHE A 3 2.40 8.67 -2.62
C PHE A 3 2.52 9.90 -3.54
N ALA A 4 3.18 10.95 -3.08
CA ALA A 4 3.38 12.17 -3.87
C ALA A 4 4.22 11.94 -5.14
N ALA A 5 5.24 11.07 -5.09
CA ALA A 5 6.04 10.74 -6.27
C ALA A 5 5.22 10.05 -7.37
N LEU A 6 4.21 9.27 -7.01
CA LEU A 6 3.33 8.57 -7.96
C LEU A 6 2.08 9.37 -8.36
N GLU A 7 1.92 10.60 -7.85
CA GLU A 7 0.81 11.49 -8.16
C GLU A 7 0.54 11.65 -9.68
N PRO A 8 1.55 11.78 -10.56
CA PRO A 8 1.33 11.88 -12.00
C PRO A 8 0.63 10.67 -12.63
N LEU A 9 0.65 9.51 -11.95
CA LEU A 9 -0.01 8.29 -12.42
C LEU A 9 -1.40 8.09 -11.84
N HIS A 10 -1.55 8.25 -10.51
CA HIS A 10 -2.83 7.96 -9.87
C HIS A 10 -3.78 9.18 -9.80
N GLY A 11 -3.28 10.42 -9.88
CA GLY A 11 -4.10 11.63 -9.95
C GLY A 11 -5.05 11.82 -8.77
N LEU A 12 -4.69 11.36 -7.57
CA LEU A 12 -5.57 11.41 -6.39
C LEU A 12 -5.55 12.76 -5.66
N GLU A 13 -4.62 13.67 -6.03
CA GLU A 13 -4.54 15.04 -5.50
C GLU A 13 -4.54 15.09 -3.96
N GLY A 14 -3.78 14.21 -3.30
CA GLY A 14 -3.72 14.10 -1.85
C GLY A 14 -4.92 13.41 -1.18
N ARG A 15 -5.96 13.06 -1.95
CA ARG A 15 -7.10 12.31 -1.41
C ARG A 15 -6.67 10.92 -0.94
N TYR A 16 -7.20 10.48 0.18
CA TYR A 16 -6.93 9.18 0.81
C TYR A 16 -5.52 9.00 1.37
N GLU A 17 -4.70 10.05 1.42
CA GLU A 17 -3.36 9.97 2.02
C GLU A 17 -3.43 9.65 3.51
N SER A 18 -4.43 10.18 4.22
CA SER A 18 -4.67 9.86 5.64
C SER A 18 -5.01 8.39 5.85
N GLU A 19 -5.89 7.83 5.04
CA GLU A 19 -6.27 6.42 5.11
C GLU A 19 -5.11 5.50 4.76
N LEU A 20 -4.31 5.88 3.76
CA LEU A 20 -3.09 5.16 3.40
C LEU A 20 -2.05 5.20 4.54
N ALA A 21 -1.88 6.35 5.20
CA ALA A 21 -0.98 6.48 6.35
C ALA A 21 -1.42 5.61 7.53
N VAL A 22 -2.73 5.52 7.79
CA VAL A 22 -3.29 4.63 8.81
C VAL A 22 -3.09 3.17 8.41
N ALA A 23 -3.33 2.81 7.16
CA ALA A 23 -3.08 1.46 6.64
C ALA A 23 -1.60 1.07 6.79
N ALA A 24 -0.67 2.00 6.51
CA ALA A 24 0.77 1.77 6.68
C ALA A 24 1.18 1.53 8.14
N ARG A 25 0.48 2.12 9.11
CA ARG A 25 0.73 1.89 10.54
C ARG A 25 0.12 0.59 11.06
N LEU A 26 -1.00 0.16 10.49
CA LEU A 26 -1.80 -0.97 10.99
C LEU A 26 -1.66 -2.24 10.16
N HIS A 27 -0.93 -2.23 9.05
CA HIS A 27 -0.86 -3.37 8.13
C HIS A 27 -0.33 -4.66 8.77
N SER A 28 0.46 -4.56 9.84
CA SER A 28 1.05 -5.70 10.55
C SER A 28 0.53 -5.87 11.97
N VAL A 29 -0.58 -5.21 12.33
CA VAL A 29 -1.12 -5.23 13.71
C VAL A 29 -1.48 -6.64 14.19
N ALA A 30 -1.84 -7.54 13.29
CA ALA A 30 -2.17 -8.92 13.59
C ALA A 30 -1.00 -9.91 13.39
N GLN A 31 0.22 -9.44 13.19
CA GLN A 31 1.40 -10.30 13.00
C GLN A 31 1.65 -11.25 14.17
N CYS A 32 1.28 -10.83 15.38
CA CYS A 32 1.36 -11.66 16.58
C CYS A 32 0.37 -12.84 16.60
N LEU A 33 -0.68 -12.82 15.78
CA LEU A 33 -1.68 -13.90 15.70
C LEU A 33 -1.28 -15.01 14.74
N GLY A 34 -0.40 -14.75 13.80
CA GLY A 34 0.10 -15.72 12.84
C GLY A 34 0.74 -15.06 11.63
N PHE A 35 1.79 -15.70 11.13
CA PHE A 35 2.53 -15.19 9.96
C PHE A 35 1.74 -15.36 8.66
N TYR A 36 1.00 -16.47 8.54
CA TYR A 36 0.20 -16.73 7.33
C TYR A 36 -1.15 -16.02 7.40
N GLY A 37 -1.45 -15.25 6.36
CA GLY A 37 -2.71 -14.48 6.30
C GLY A 37 -2.72 -13.21 7.15
N GLU A 38 -1.57 -12.71 7.57
CA GLU A 38 -1.39 -11.50 8.38
C GLU A 38 -2.22 -10.30 7.87
N HIS A 39 -2.21 -10.07 6.55
CA HIS A 39 -2.95 -8.96 5.95
C HIS A 39 -4.47 -9.11 6.11
N ALA A 40 -5.02 -10.33 5.97
CA ALA A 40 -6.45 -10.56 6.19
C ALA A 40 -6.83 -10.41 7.66
N SER A 41 -5.99 -10.92 8.57
CA SER A 41 -6.18 -10.78 10.02
C SER A 41 -6.05 -9.31 10.46
N SER A 42 -5.11 -8.56 9.90
CA SER A 42 -4.95 -7.12 10.19
C SER A 42 -6.15 -6.32 9.66
N ALA A 43 -6.67 -6.63 8.48
CA ALA A 43 -7.87 -6.00 7.95
C ALA A 43 -9.10 -6.27 8.82
N PHE A 44 -9.28 -7.51 9.28
CA PHE A 44 -10.34 -7.86 10.21
C PHE A 44 -10.21 -7.10 11.54
N PHE A 45 -9.01 -6.98 12.06
CA PHE A 45 -8.74 -6.22 13.29
C PHE A 45 -9.11 -4.74 13.14
N VAL A 46 -8.72 -4.12 12.03
CA VAL A 46 -9.05 -2.72 11.71
C VAL A 46 -10.55 -2.49 11.66
N LEU A 47 -11.30 -3.37 10.99
CA LEU A 47 -12.76 -3.26 10.90
C LEU A 47 -13.46 -3.27 12.27
N ASN A 48 -12.92 -4.02 13.23
CA ASN A 48 -13.55 -4.22 14.53
C ASN A 48 -13.00 -3.28 15.62
N ALA A 49 -11.74 -2.87 15.54
CA ALA A 49 -11.07 -2.11 16.59
C ALA A 49 -10.97 -0.61 16.32
N LEU A 50 -10.99 -0.18 15.06
CA LEU A 50 -10.87 1.23 14.68
C LEU A 50 -12.22 1.98 14.85
N ASN A 51 -12.65 2.19 16.10
CA ASN A 51 -13.99 2.65 16.40
C ASN A 51 -14.14 4.17 16.57
N TYR A 52 -13.04 4.90 16.78
CA TYR A 52 -13.05 6.33 17.04
C TYR A 52 -12.26 7.10 15.99
N GLY A 53 -12.79 8.27 15.62
CA GLY A 53 -12.12 9.18 14.67
C GLY A 53 -12.20 8.79 13.20
N PHE A 54 -12.90 7.70 12.85
CA PHE A 54 -13.06 7.23 11.48
C PHE A 54 -14.53 6.95 11.15
N SER A 55 -14.94 7.38 9.97
CA SER A 55 -16.24 6.96 9.42
C SER A 55 -16.21 5.47 9.05
N HIS A 56 -17.39 4.88 8.89
CA HIS A 56 -17.47 3.48 8.45
C HIS A 56 -16.82 3.25 7.08
N ALA A 57 -17.01 4.16 6.15
CA ALA A 57 -16.36 4.11 4.83
C ALA A 57 -14.83 4.16 4.92
N GLN A 58 -14.28 5.03 5.77
CA GLN A 58 -12.82 5.10 5.98
C GLN A 58 -12.25 3.81 6.59
N LYS A 59 -12.94 3.22 7.57
CA LYS A 59 -12.52 1.92 8.13
C LYS A 59 -12.51 0.81 7.07
N CYS A 60 -13.57 0.76 6.26
CA CYS A 60 -13.66 -0.20 5.16
C CYS A 60 -12.55 0.01 4.13
N LEU A 61 -12.21 1.26 3.82
CA LEU A 61 -11.13 1.58 2.90
C LEU A 61 -9.76 1.14 3.45
N VAL A 62 -9.44 1.49 4.70
CA VAL A 62 -8.19 1.06 5.35
C VAL A 62 -8.08 -0.46 5.37
N ALA A 63 -9.15 -1.16 5.73
CA ALA A 63 -9.18 -2.62 5.74
C ALA A 63 -9.00 -3.22 4.34
N ALA A 64 -9.64 -2.65 3.31
CA ALA A 64 -9.51 -3.11 1.93
C ALA A 64 -8.08 -2.91 1.40
N ILE A 65 -7.44 -1.77 1.68
CA ILE A 65 -6.04 -1.49 1.31
C ILE A 65 -5.10 -2.55 1.92
N ILE A 66 -5.27 -2.86 3.21
CA ILE A 66 -4.45 -3.84 3.93
C ILE A 66 -4.69 -5.25 3.39
N ALA A 67 -5.94 -5.66 3.26
CA ALA A 67 -6.31 -7.01 2.80
C ALA A 67 -5.85 -7.29 1.38
N GLN A 68 -5.92 -6.31 0.50
CA GLN A 68 -5.51 -6.44 -0.89
C GLN A 68 -4.00 -6.64 -1.04
N ASN A 69 -3.19 -5.97 -0.20
CA ASN A 69 -1.74 -6.16 -0.11
C ASN A 69 -1.03 -6.19 -1.49
N GLY A 70 -1.37 -5.23 -2.36
CA GLY A 70 -0.82 -5.13 -3.72
C GLY A 70 -1.34 -6.16 -4.72
N LYS A 71 -2.32 -6.99 -4.37
CA LYS A 71 -3.01 -7.89 -5.30
C LYS A 71 -4.06 -7.15 -6.13
N LYS A 72 -4.59 -7.79 -7.16
CA LYS A 72 -5.58 -7.19 -8.06
C LYS A 72 -6.90 -6.89 -7.35
N SER A 73 -7.37 -7.78 -6.49
CA SER A 73 -8.60 -7.61 -5.71
C SER A 73 -8.54 -8.39 -4.40
N SER A 74 -9.47 -8.13 -3.48
CA SER A 74 -9.62 -8.84 -2.21
C SER A 74 -11.10 -9.12 -1.91
N SER A 75 -11.37 -10.08 -1.02
CA SER A 75 -12.73 -10.37 -0.54
C SER A 75 -13.34 -9.18 0.21
N GLU A 76 -12.53 -8.41 0.91
CA GLU A 76 -12.93 -7.20 1.61
C GLU A 76 -13.37 -6.11 0.64
N PHE A 77 -12.70 -5.97 -0.50
CA PHE A 77 -13.13 -5.05 -1.55
C PHE A 77 -14.54 -5.41 -2.05
N GLU A 78 -14.76 -6.65 -2.43
CA GLU A 78 -16.06 -7.11 -2.92
C GLU A 78 -17.17 -6.94 -1.88
N ARG A 79 -16.87 -7.25 -0.62
CA ARG A 79 -17.82 -7.13 0.50
C ARG A 79 -18.27 -5.70 0.75
N PHE A 80 -17.37 -4.71 0.60
CA PHE A 80 -17.64 -3.31 0.93
C PHE A 80 -17.72 -2.40 -0.30
N LYS A 81 -17.85 -2.95 -1.50
CA LYS A 81 -17.80 -2.24 -2.78
C LYS A 81 -18.66 -0.96 -2.82
N ASN A 82 -19.82 -0.96 -2.19
CA ASN A 82 -20.72 0.20 -2.16
C ASN A 82 -20.24 1.35 -1.26
N LEU A 83 -19.27 1.10 -0.38
CA LEU A 83 -18.69 2.06 0.57
C LEU A 83 -17.31 2.53 0.14
N LEU A 84 -16.70 1.85 -0.82
CA LEU A 84 -15.34 2.10 -1.26
C LEU A 84 -15.31 3.02 -2.49
N PRO A 85 -14.22 3.75 -2.70
CA PRO A 85 -13.97 4.42 -3.97
C PRO A 85 -13.83 3.37 -5.09
N SER A 86 -13.59 3.85 -6.32
CA SER A 86 -13.40 2.95 -7.47
C SER A 86 -12.30 1.92 -7.22
N GLU A 87 -12.41 0.78 -7.88
CA GLU A 87 -11.43 -0.31 -7.77
C GLU A 87 -10.01 0.16 -8.10
N ASP A 88 -9.86 1.05 -9.06
CA ASP A 88 -8.55 1.59 -9.43
C ASP A 88 -7.91 2.40 -8.31
N VAL A 89 -8.68 3.18 -7.56
CA VAL A 89 -8.20 3.92 -6.39
C VAL A 89 -7.69 2.94 -5.32
N VAL A 90 -8.46 1.92 -4.99
CA VAL A 90 -8.05 0.92 -3.97
C VAL A 90 -6.82 0.14 -4.46
N ARG A 91 -6.73 -0.19 -5.74
CA ARG A 91 -5.54 -0.83 -6.34
C ARG A 91 -4.30 0.02 -6.19
N TRP A 92 -4.39 1.32 -6.49
CA TRP A 92 -3.26 2.25 -6.32
C TRP A 92 -2.81 2.34 -4.87
N LEU A 93 -3.74 2.57 -3.94
CA LEU A 93 -3.44 2.69 -2.51
C LEU A 93 -2.82 1.40 -1.96
N SER A 94 -3.38 0.25 -2.33
CA SER A 94 -2.86 -1.06 -1.93
C SER A 94 -1.47 -1.34 -2.54
N PHE A 95 -1.24 -0.96 -3.79
CA PHE A 95 0.07 -1.09 -4.45
C PHE A 95 1.12 -0.22 -3.74
N ILE A 96 0.79 1.04 -3.43
CA ILE A 96 1.70 1.96 -2.72
C ILE A 96 2.06 1.40 -1.34
N LEU A 97 1.07 0.87 -0.60
CA LEU A 97 1.32 0.21 0.68
C LEU A 97 2.25 -1.00 0.54
N ALA A 98 1.99 -1.88 -0.41
CA ALA A 98 2.79 -3.09 -0.63
C ALA A 98 4.22 -2.75 -1.09
N LEU A 99 4.38 -1.72 -1.91
CA LEU A 99 5.69 -1.22 -2.32
C LEU A 99 6.46 -0.66 -1.12
N ALA A 100 5.82 0.18 -0.30
CA ALA A 100 6.41 0.73 0.92
C ALA A 100 6.84 -0.38 1.90
N LYS A 101 5.99 -1.40 2.12
CA LYS A 101 6.32 -2.56 2.96
C LYS A 101 7.58 -3.29 2.48
N ASN A 102 7.68 -3.56 1.17
CA ASN A 102 8.84 -4.25 0.62
C ASN A 102 10.13 -3.45 0.75
N LEU A 103 10.04 -2.12 0.65
CA LEU A 103 11.18 -1.24 0.85
C LEU A 103 11.56 -1.17 2.34
N ASP A 104 10.60 -0.96 3.23
CA ASP A 104 10.82 -0.82 4.67
C ASP A 104 11.41 -2.08 5.30
N ALA A 105 10.86 -3.25 4.98
CA ALA A 105 11.33 -4.54 5.49
C ALA A 105 12.83 -4.84 5.21
N ASN A 106 13.41 -4.16 4.22
CA ASN A 106 14.79 -4.37 3.79
C ASN A 106 15.67 -3.14 3.97
N CYS A 107 15.10 -2.02 4.43
CA CYS A 107 15.78 -0.73 4.50
C CYS A 107 16.07 -0.34 5.97
N ALA A 108 16.97 -1.07 6.63
CA ALA A 108 17.38 -0.73 7.99
C ALA A 108 17.95 0.71 8.05
N HIS A 109 17.11 1.68 8.44
CA HIS A 109 17.47 3.07 8.76
C HIS A 109 18.00 3.95 7.62
N LYS A 110 17.88 3.56 6.36
CA LYS A 110 18.25 4.41 5.22
C LYS A 110 17.06 5.28 4.80
N LYS A 111 17.30 6.56 4.61
CA LYS A 111 16.32 7.46 4.02
C LYS A 111 16.24 7.17 2.52
N LEU A 112 15.07 6.80 2.04
CA LEU A 112 14.81 6.63 0.61
C LEU A 112 14.21 7.92 0.04
N GLU A 113 14.62 8.24 -1.19
CA GLU A 113 14.04 9.33 -1.95
C GLU A 113 13.36 8.78 -3.21
N PHE A 114 12.27 9.41 -3.63
CA PHE A 114 11.43 8.94 -4.72
C PHE A 114 11.22 10.05 -5.73
N GLU A 115 11.40 9.73 -6.99
CA GLU A 115 11.16 10.66 -8.09
C GLU A 115 10.52 9.92 -9.28
N PHE A 116 9.57 10.56 -9.96
CA PHE A 116 8.92 9.98 -11.12
C PHE A 116 9.29 10.77 -12.38
N ILE A 117 10.07 10.15 -13.26
CA ILE A 117 10.58 10.76 -14.50
C ILE A 117 10.40 9.77 -15.65
N ASN A 118 9.91 10.24 -16.80
CA ASN A 118 9.80 9.45 -18.04
C ASN A 118 9.16 8.07 -17.82
N HIS A 119 7.98 8.01 -17.20
CA HIS A 119 7.28 6.76 -16.86
C HIS A 119 8.09 5.78 -16.00
N THR A 120 9.06 6.28 -15.25
CA THR A 120 9.91 5.48 -14.37
C THR A 120 9.92 6.06 -12.96
N LEU A 121 9.58 5.24 -11.96
CA LEU A 121 9.79 5.55 -10.56
C LEU A 121 11.25 5.27 -10.20
N GLN A 122 12.00 6.32 -9.90
CA GLN A 122 13.37 6.24 -9.41
C GLN A 122 13.36 6.14 -7.88
N ILE A 123 14.04 5.14 -7.33
CA ILE A 123 14.17 4.94 -5.88
C ILE A 123 15.65 5.07 -5.52
N TYR A 124 16.00 6.20 -4.92
CA TYR A 124 17.37 6.50 -4.49
C TYR A 124 17.64 5.95 -3.10
N GLY A 125 18.88 5.50 -2.87
CA GLY A 125 19.29 4.90 -1.60
C GLY A 125 18.94 3.42 -1.44
N ALA A 126 18.32 2.81 -2.46
CA ALA A 126 17.87 1.42 -2.46
C ALA A 126 18.81 0.45 -3.19
N LYS A 127 20.00 0.88 -3.55
CA LYS A 127 20.92 0.12 -4.44
C LYS A 127 21.29 -1.28 -3.91
N GLU A 128 21.36 -1.42 -2.59
CA GLU A 128 21.76 -2.66 -1.91
C GLU A 128 20.56 -3.56 -1.51
N LEU A 129 19.32 -3.15 -1.81
CA LEU A 129 18.10 -3.85 -1.40
C LEU A 129 17.74 -4.99 -2.35
N PHE A 130 18.57 -6.03 -2.47
CA PHE A 130 18.38 -7.13 -3.41
C PHE A 130 17.03 -7.85 -3.21
N MET A 131 16.66 -8.18 -1.97
CA MET A 131 15.40 -8.88 -1.68
C MET A 131 14.18 -8.02 -2.02
N ALA A 132 14.22 -6.71 -1.71
CA ALA A 132 13.16 -5.79 -2.09
C ALA A 132 13.00 -5.73 -3.61
N LYS A 133 14.10 -5.64 -4.37
CA LYS A 133 14.09 -5.63 -5.84
C LYS A 133 13.41 -6.85 -6.42
N GLU A 134 13.74 -8.04 -5.94
CA GLU A 134 13.15 -9.29 -6.41
C GLU A 134 11.65 -9.38 -6.07
N ASN A 135 11.24 -8.95 -4.90
CA ASN A 135 9.83 -8.91 -4.51
C ASN A 135 9.05 -7.88 -5.34
N ILE A 136 9.61 -6.68 -5.53
CA ILE A 136 8.97 -5.60 -6.29
C ILE A 136 8.83 -5.96 -7.78
N LYS A 137 9.78 -6.67 -8.38
CA LYS A 137 9.65 -7.18 -9.75
C LYS A 137 8.44 -8.10 -9.95
N LYS A 138 8.04 -8.84 -8.91
CA LYS A 138 6.90 -9.78 -8.94
C LYS A 138 5.55 -9.10 -8.64
N MET A 139 5.55 -7.85 -8.22
CA MET A 139 4.31 -7.13 -7.89
C MET A 139 3.51 -6.79 -9.13
N THR A 140 2.19 -6.93 -9.03
CA THR A 140 1.27 -6.47 -10.06
C THR A 140 1.09 -4.97 -9.95
N LYS A 141 1.52 -4.23 -10.96
CA LYS A 141 1.37 -2.78 -11.00
C LYS A 141 -0.05 -2.38 -11.43
N PRO A 142 -0.60 -1.28 -10.89
CA PRO A 142 -1.89 -0.77 -11.35
C PRO A 142 -1.85 -0.22 -12.78
N ASP A 143 -0.70 0.30 -13.19
CA ASP A 143 -0.47 0.89 -14.50
C ASP A 143 0.90 0.47 -15.07
N THR A 144 1.17 0.84 -16.32
CA THR A 144 2.41 0.51 -17.03
C THR A 144 3.48 1.57 -16.76
N PHE A 145 4.43 1.27 -15.89
CA PHE A 145 5.60 2.10 -15.62
C PHE A 145 6.79 1.25 -15.15
N ALA A 146 8.00 1.78 -15.26
CA ALA A 146 9.20 1.11 -14.77
C ALA A 146 9.50 1.51 -13.30
N ILE A 147 10.22 0.66 -12.58
CA ILE A 147 10.77 0.97 -11.26
C ILE A 147 12.28 0.72 -11.34
N CYS A 148 13.07 1.76 -11.07
CA CYS A 148 14.53 1.72 -11.06
C CYS A 148 15.06 2.03 -9.66
N PHE A 149 16.18 1.40 -9.34
CA PHE A 149 16.87 1.55 -8.06
C PHE A 149 18.24 2.19 -8.31
N ALA A 150 18.41 3.40 -7.82
CA ALA A 150 19.62 4.20 -7.99
C ALA A 150 20.41 4.33 -6.68
#